data_d3755706e08695c5048f5b1d8be2fe07
#
_entry.id   d3755706e08695c5048f5b1d8be2fe07
#
_cell.length_a   1.000
_cell.length_b   1.000
_cell.length_c   1.000
_cell.angle_alpha   90.00
_cell.angle_beta   90.00
_cell.angle_gamma   90.00
#
_symmetry.space_group_name_H-M   'P 1'
#
loop_
_entity.id
_entity.type
_entity.pdbx_description
1 polymer ?
#
loop_
_entity_poly.entity_id
_entity_poly.type
_entity_poly.pdbx_seq_one_letter_code
_entity_poly.pdbx_strand_id
1 'polypeptide(L)'
;MTRYEASALLNACLDRVTEVTDELQQLMDEFKKELAVLKGRVDGLEAKVGELEAQQFSTTTQLRGKVDMIIGATNYTGDVNQNFANSPALKGKKKQEAITFNYRLQLDLDTSFTGKDLLYTRFRTGNFSGNFSGDPIGLTHLEDSNINGDVLKVDKLWYQFPVGNSKGANGMIFVGPRTEGYYMLASQPTLYGNGNFILKELKGRGASGVYGNSSGAGFGAWWRTKKNSAGNRFSISSNYVAQNGSNSGEDATYGDEGLFNQGSKSKFITQLAYGGSQWQVSTAYAWTSAGATMGKGTFYGSKPVGVDQTASSLALNAFWQPKQTGWIPSISLGYGVNWFSGGNTEGRDQTMEWLVGFEWDNIGKDGNTLGLGISGPQWVTKGSQRDNDSGLAVELWYKYQVTDNISITPAVFYLSNPLGNATVGDFGTIGYLMKTTFRF
;
A
#
# COMPACT_ATOMS: atom_id res chain seq x y z
N MET A 1 -17.03 -34.89 34.27
CA MET A 1 -16.53 -36.18 33.75
C MET A 1 -16.59 -36.14 32.24
N THR A 2 -15.48 -36.20 31.55
CA THR A 2 -15.43 -36.21 30.10
C THR A 2 -15.81 -37.60 29.57
N ARG A 3 -16.29 -37.73 28.34
CA ARG A 3 -16.63 -39.03 27.70
C ARG A 3 -15.44 -40.01 27.74
N TYR A 4 -14.20 -39.50 27.72
CA TYR A 4 -12.97 -40.28 27.87
C TYR A 4 -12.71 -40.81 29.26
N GLU A 5 -12.98 -40.04 30.29
CA GLU A 5 -12.88 -40.47 31.68
C GLU A 5 -13.93 -41.56 32.00
N ALA A 6 -15.13 -41.40 31.45
CA ALA A 6 -16.18 -42.41 31.56
C ALA A 6 -15.82 -43.73 30.84
N SER A 7 -15.20 -43.66 29.67
CA SER A 7 -14.74 -44.81 28.90
C SER A 7 -13.56 -45.53 29.56
N ALA A 8 -12.60 -44.78 30.12
CA ALA A 8 -11.49 -45.34 30.86
C ALA A 8 -11.93 -46.04 32.17
N LEU A 9 -12.93 -45.44 32.85
CA LEU A 9 -13.52 -46.04 34.05
C LEU A 9 -14.31 -47.32 33.75
N LEU A 10 -15.06 -47.31 32.64
CA LEU A 10 -15.83 -48.45 32.13
C LEU A 10 -14.88 -49.60 31.75
N ASN A 11 -13.78 -49.32 31.09
CA ASN A 11 -12.79 -50.33 30.70
C ASN A 11 -12.12 -50.98 31.95
N ALA A 12 -11.76 -50.16 32.95
CA ALA A 12 -11.21 -50.65 34.23
C ALA A 12 -12.21 -51.45 35.07
N CYS A 13 -13.51 -51.18 34.95
CA CYS A 13 -14.57 -51.97 35.59
C CYS A 13 -14.82 -53.30 34.86
N LEU A 14 -14.75 -53.32 33.56
CA LEU A 14 -14.98 -54.49 32.70
C LEU A 14 -13.90 -55.58 32.90
N ASP A 15 -12.64 -55.18 33.15
CA ASP A 15 -11.54 -56.12 33.48
C ASP A 15 -11.74 -56.89 34.78
N ARG A 16 -12.73 -56.51 35.61
CA ARG A 16 -13.07 -57.14 36.90
C ARG A 16 -14.44 -57.85 36.94
N VAL A 17 -15.17 -57.81 35.85
CA VAL A 17 -16.52 -58.45 35.76
C VAL A 17 -16.38 -59.89 35.26
N THR A 18 -16.78 -60.85 36.04
CA THR A 18 -16.71 -62.29 35.71
C THR A 18 -17.90 -62.82 34.92
N GLU A 19 -18.98 -62.04 34.78
CA GLU A 19 -20.14 -62.35 33.94
C GLU A 19 -20.47 -61.12 33.05
N VAL A 20 -20.40 -61.31 31.78
CA VAL A 20 -20.78 -60.29 30.77
C VAL A 20 -22.18 -60.57 30.28
N THR A 21 -23.12 -59.69 30.55
CA THR A 21 -24.46 -59.77 29.97
C THR A 21 -24.45 -59.40 28.48
N ASP A 22 -25.37 -59.93 27.70
CA ASP A 22 -25.48 -59.62 26.26
C ASP A 22 -25.58 -58.13 25.98
N GLU A 23 -26.22 -57.35 26.84
CA GLU A 23 -26.30 -55.88 26.74
C GLU A 23 -24.94 -55.19 26.97
N LEU A 24 -24.12 -55.71 27.89
CA LEU A 24 -22.78 -55.20 28.14
C LEU A 24 -21.84 -55.48 26.99
N GLN A 25 -21.99 -56.68 26.33
CA GLN A 25 -21.22 -57.05 25.16
C GLN A 25 -21.54 -56.11 23.98
N GLN A 26 -22.83 -55.82 23.79
CA GLN A 26 -23.27 -54.93 22.73
C GLN A 26 -22.78 -53.49 22.92
N LEU A 27 -22.76 -52.99 24.16
CA LEU A 27 -22.21 -51.70 24.53
C LEU A 27 -20.70 -51.64 24.30
N MET A 28 -19.98 -52.69 24.65
CA MET A 28 -18.52 -52.82 24.38
C MET A 28 -18.20 -52.79 22.91
N ASP A 29 -18.97 -53.45 22.06
CA ASP A 29 -18.75 -53.47 20.61
C ASP A 29 -19.07 -52.13 19.95
N GLU A 30 -20.06 -51.39 20.47
CA GLU A 30 -20.37 -50.04 20.04
C GLU A 30 -19.25 -49.05 20.41
N PHE A 31 -18.74 -49.10 21.64
CA PHE A 31 -17.57 -48.28 22.06
C PHE A 31 -16.31 -48.62 21.30
N LYS A 32 -16.04 -49.90 20.98
CA LYS A 32 -14.90 -50.28 20.15
C LYS A 32 -14.96 -49.68 18.73
N LYS A 33 -16.16 -49.65 18.13
CA LYS A 33 -16.39 -49.02 16.83
C LYS A 33 -16.20 -47.50 16.88
N GLU A 34 -16.76 -46.84 17.89
CA GLU A 34 -16.58 -45.40 18.07
C GLU A 34 -15.07 -45.02 18.29
N LEU A 35 -14.37 -45.82 19.12
CA LEU A 35 -12.93 -45.62 19.35
C LEU A 35 -12.10 -45.86 18.09
N ALA A 36 -12.43 -46.86 17.27
CA ALA A 36 -11.72 -47.08 16.01
C ALA A 36 -11.93 -45.92 15.00
N VAL A 37 -13.16 -45.37 14.95
CA VAL A 37 -13.46 -44.19 14.11
C VAL A 37 -12.74 -42.95 14.63
N LEU A 38 -12.74 -42.74 15.93
CA LEU A 38 -12.01 -41.61 16.55
C LEU A 38 -10.50 -41.71 16.33
N LYS A 39 -9.92 -42.91 16.49
CA LYS A 39 -8.51 -43.15 16.23
C LYS A 39 -8.18 -42.86 14.77
N GLY A 40 -8.94 -43.35 13.80
CA GLY A 40 -8.72 -43.08 12.38
C GLY A 40 -8.84 -41.58 12.03
N ARG A 41 -9.71 -40.82 12.73
CA ARG A 41 -9.79 -39.35 12.55
C ARG A 41 -8.60 -38.64 13.17
N VAL A 42 -8.09 -39.08 14.32
CA VAL A 42 -6.90 -38.51 14.96
C VAL A 42 -5.66 -38.80 14.09
N ASP A 43 -5.45 -40.05 13.67
CA ASP A 43 -4.34 -40.45 12.80
C ASP A 43 -4.39 -39.67 11.46
N GLY A 44 -5.57 -39.44 10.90
CA GLY A 44 -5.76 -38.62 9.69
C GLY A 44 -5.51 -37.12 9.91
N LEU A 45 -5.80 -36.60 11.11
CA LEU A 45 -5.49 -35.22 11.48
C LEU A 45 -3.98 -35.04 11.72
N GLU A 46 -3.35 -36.00 12.43
CA GLU A 46 -1.90 -35.98 12.64
C GLU A 46 -1.11 -36.06 11.32
N ALA A 47 -1.56 -36.90 10.37
CA ALA A 47 -0.97 -36.98 9.05
C ALA A 47 -1.11 -35.66 8.27
N LYS A 48 -2.29 -35.02 8.32
CA LYS A 48 -2.51 -33.70 7.71
C LYS A 48 -1.69 -32.59 8.37
N VAL A 49 -1.56 -32.61 9.68
CA VAL A 49 -0.72 -31.64 10.42
C VAL A 49 0.75 -31.84 10.01
N GLY A 50 1.24 -33.08 9.95
CA GLY A 50 2.59 -33.39 9.49
C GLY A 50 2.84 -32.97 8.03
N GLU A 51 1.87 -33.13 7.15
CA GLU A 51 1.92 -32.65 5.76
C GLU A 51 1.96 -31.12 5.69
N LEU A 52 1.11 -30.44 6.47
CA LEU A 52 1.09 -28.99 6.56
C LEU A 52 2.39 -28.43 7.15
N GLU A 53 2.95 -29.06 8.19
CA GLU A 53 4.24 -28.67 8.76
C GLU A 53 5.40 -28.88 7.76
N ALA A 54 5.37 -29.97 6.98
CA ALA A 54 6.38 -30.23 5.95
C ALA A 54 6.28 -29.26 4.75
N GLN A 55 5.10 -28.71 4.49
CA GLN A 55 4.87 -27.72 3.42
C GLN A 55 5.08 -26.27 3.89
N GLN A 56 5.17 -26.02 5.19
CA GLN A 56 5.44 -24.68 5.71
C GLN A 56 6.90 -24.29 5.45
N PHE A 57 7.09 -23.11 4.84
CA PHE A 57 8.42 -22.51 4.66
C PHE A 57 9.18 -22.35 5.98
N SER A 58 8.45 -21.99 7.06
CA SER A 58 8.95 -21.90 8.44
C SER A 58 7.77 -21.73 9.39
N THR A 59 7.88 -22.21 10.63
CA THR A 59 6.90 -21.97 11.69
C THR A 59 6.88 -20.51 12.18
N THR A 60 7.95 -19.76 11.94
CA THR A 60 8.12 -18.36 12.34
C THR A 60 8.00 -17.39 11.17
N THR A 61 8.11 -17.85 9.93
CA THR A 61 8.10 -17.01 8.74
C THR A 61 7.04 -17.49 7.74
N GLN A 62 6.17 -16.56 7.33
CA GLN A 62 5.20 -16.79 6.26
C GLN A 62 5.68 -16.12 4.98
N LEU A 63 5.65 -16.85 3.87
CA LEU A 63 5.89 -16.33 2.53
C LEU A 63 4.56 -16.00 1.86
N ARG A 64 4.44 -14.79 1.32
CA ARG A 64 3.32 -14.37 0.46
C ARG A 64 3.88 -13.85 -0.85
N GLY A 65 3.28 -14.27 -1.94
CA GLY A 65 3.68 -13.85 -3.27
C GLY A 65 2.59 -13.09 -4.01
N LYS A 66 2.99 -12.13 -4.83
CA LYS A 66 2.13 -11.41 -5.77
C LYS A 66 2.84 -11.21 -7.09
N VAL A 67 2.20 -11.63 -8.19
CA VAL A 67 2.64 -11.33 -9.56
C VAL A 67 1.57 -10.49 -10.24
N ASP A 68 1.95 -9.33 -10.75
CA ASP A 68 1.12 -8.50 -11.62
C ASP A 68 1.68 -8.59 -13.03
N MET A 69 0.86 -8.99 -14.00
CA MET A 69 1.16 -8.94 -15.44
C MET A 69 0.28 -7.89 -16.08
N ILE A 70 0.87 -6.91 -16.76
CA ILE A 70 0.17 -5.75 -17.31
C ILE A 70 0.48 -5.62 -18.80
N ILE A 71 -0.57 -5.70 -19.61
CA ILE A 71 -0.53 -5.38 -21.03
C ILE A 71 -1.32 -4.10 -21.28
N GLY A 72 -0.76 -3.17 -22.06
CA GLY A 72 -1.43 -1.92 -22.35
C GLY A 72 -0.56 -0.93 -23.09
N ALA A 73 -1.12 0.25 -23.35
CA ALA A 73 -0.46 1.35 -24.03
C ALA A 73 -0.97 2.70 -23.52
N THR A 74 -0.28 3.76 -23.92
CA THR A 74 -0.75 5.14 -23.81
C THR A 74 -0.76 5.80 -25.19
N ASN A 75 -1.66 6.77 -25.38
CA ASN A 75 -1.68 7.64 -26.53
C ASN A 75 -1.70 9.09 -26.06
N TYR A 76 -0.98 9.95 -26.77
CA TYR A 76 -0.97 11.39 -26.51
C TYR A 76 -2.06 12.09 -27.28
N THR A 77 -2.59 13.19 -26.74
CA THR A 77 -3.64 14.01 -27.36
C THR A 77 -3.23 15.49 -27.38
N GLY A 78 -3.86 16.29 -28.23
CA GLY A 78 -3.55 17.71 -28.39
C GLY A 78 -2.33 17.98 -29.29
N ASP A 79 -1.57 19.01 -28.98
CA ASP A 79 -0.42 19.50 -29.74
C ASP A 79 0.84 18.64 -29.55
N VAL A 80 0.72 17.33 -29.78
CA VAL A 80 1.75 16.33 -29.45
C VAL A 80 3.11 16.66 -30.08
N ASN A 81 3.15 16.91 -31.39
CA ASN A 81 4.41 17.17 -32.10
C ASN A 81 5.09 18.43 -31.58
N GLN A 82 4.32 19.48 -31.32
CA GLN A 82 4.83 20.75 -30.81
C GLN A 82 5.39 20.59 -29.40
N ASN A 83 4.72 19.81 -28.54
CA ASN A 83 5.20 19.51 -27.19
C ASN A 83 6.50 18.71 -27.20
N PHE A 84 6.63 17.65 -28.03
CA PHE A 84 7.88 16.90 -28.13
C PHE A 84 9.02 17.67 -28.77
N ALA A 85 8.73 18.69 -29.58
CA ALA A 85 9.76 19.55 -30.18
C ALA A 85 10.22 20.67 -29.23
N ASN A 86 9.33 21.29 -28.47
CA ASN A 86 9.58 22.59 -27.86
C ASN A 86 9.30 22.66 -26.35
N SER A 87 8.52 21.72 -25.77
CA SER A 87 8.20 21.72 -24.33
C SER A 87 9.45 21.52 -23.47
N PRO A 88 9.66 22.29 -22.40
CA PRO A 88 10.74 22.06 -21.45
C PRO A 88 10.78 20.63 -20.87
N ALA A 89 9.63 19.98 -20.77
CA ALA A 89 9.50 18.64 -20.21
C ALA A 89 9.79 17.51 -21.22
N LEU A 90 9.47 17.72 -22.52
CA LEU A 90 9.48 16.64 -23.52
C LEU A 90 10.52 16.80 -24.62
N LYS A 91 11.14 17.97 -24.75
CA LYS A 91 12.17 18.21 -25.77
C LYS A 91 13.30 17.17 -25.69
N GLY A 92 13.53 16.48 -26.81
CA GLY A 92 14.54 15.42 -26.89
C GLY A 92 14.10 14.07 -26.33
N LYS A 93 12.90 13.95 -25.80
CA LYS A 93 12.29 12.67 -25.40
C LYS A 93 11.65 11.95 -26.60
N LYS A 94 11.52 10.64 -26.46
CA LYS A 94 10.82 9.81 -27.46
C LYS A 94 9.35 9.62 -27.07
N LYS A 95 8.46 9.59 -28.05
CA LYS A 95 7.07 9.16 -27.84
C LYS A 95 7.03 7.70 -27.41
N GLN A 96 6.17 7.37 -26.49
CA GLN A 96 6.03 6.05 -25.88
C GLN A 96 4.56 5.58 -26.01
N GLU A 97 4.16 5.15 -27.20
CA GLU A 97 2.76 4.79 -27.51
C GLU A 97 2.58 3.30 -27.86
N ALA A 98 3.67 2.54 -27.90
CA ALA A 98 3.61 1.12 -28.22
C ALA A 98 2.91 0.32 -27.10
N ILE A 99 2.21 -0.74 -27.52
CA ILE A 99 1.69 -1.73 -26.56
C ILE A 99 2.86 -2.43 -25.93
N THR A 100 2.84 -2.49 -24.60
CA THR A 100 3.87 -3.18 -23.80
C THR A 100 3.24 -4.29 -22.96
N PHE A 101 4.02 -5.33 -22.68
CA PHE A 101 3.65 -6.38 -21.75
C PHE A 101 4.71 -6.49 -20.66
N ASN A 102 4.34 -6.03 -19.47
CA ASN A 102 5.25 -5.87 -18.35
C ASN A 102 4.81 -6.73 -17.16
N TYR A 103 5.73 -7.00 -16.24
CA TYR A 103 5.41 -7.70 -15.00
C TYR A 103 6.05 -7.04 -13.79
N ARG A 104 5.46 -7.33 -12.63
CA ARG A 104 6.05 -7.13 -11.30
C ARG A 104 5.88 -8.40 -10.48
N LEU A 105 6.96 -8.90 -9.90
CA LEU A 105 6.95 -9.91 -8.85
C LEU A 105 7.23 -9.24 -7.51
N GLN A 106 6.44 -9.57 -6.51
CA GLN A 106 6.65 -9.19 -5.11
C GLN A 106 6.59 -10.44 -4.24
N LEU A 107 7.57 -10.59 -3.35
CA LEU A 107 7.62 -11.61 -2.33
C LEU A 107 7.74 -10.93 -0.97
N ASP A 108 6.81 -11.24 -0.08
CA ASP A 108 6.77 -10.73 1.28
C ASP A 108 7.07 -11.87 2.26
N LEU A 109 8.06 -11.68 3.13
CA LEU A 109 8.38 -12.55 4.25
C LEU A 109 7.92 -11.86 5.54
N ASP A 110 6.94 -12.45 6.19
CA ASP A 110 6.41 -12.00 7.49
C ASP A 110 6.95 -12.93 8.58
N THR A 111 7.98 -12.48 9.30
CA THR A 111 8.62 -13.26 10.38
C THR A 111 8.24 -12.70 11.74
N SER A 112 7.69 -13.54 12.62
CA SER A 112 7.38 -13.18 14.00
C SER A 112 8.16 -14.05 14.97
N PHE A 113 8.82 -13.44 15.96
CA PHE A 113 9.60 -14.14 16.99
C PHE A 113 8.79 -14.37 18.27
N THR A 114 7.79 -13.53 18.51
CA THR A 114 7.00 -13.53 19.75
C THR A 114 5.50 -13.78 19.50
N GLY A 115 5.09 -13.93 18.24
CA GLY A 115 3.69 -14.02 17.84
C GLY A 115 2.93 -12.69 17.86
N LYS A 116 3.58 -11.58 18.23
CA LYS A 116 2.99 -10.24 18.31
C LYS A 116 3.81 -9.17 17.60
N ASP A 117 5.04 -9.47 17.26
CA ASP A 117 5.99 -8.64 16.51
C ASP A 117 6.02 -9.04 15.03
N LEU A 118 6.70 -8.26 14.22
CA LEU A 118 6.89 -8.56 12.80
C LEU A 118 8.23 -8.00 12.32
N LEU A 119 9.10 -8.89 11.85
CA LEU A 119 10.18 -8.53 10.93
C LEU A 119 9.63 -8.68 9.51
N TYR A 120 9.38 -7.56 8.88
CA TYR A 120 8.86 -7.53 7.51
C TYR A 120 10.00 -7.39 6.52
N THR A 121 10.07 -8.31 5.54
CA THR A 121 11.01 -8.23 4.44
C THR A 121 10.27 -8.34 3.13
N ARG A 122 10.50 -7.42 2.20
CA ARG A 122 9.90 -7.45 0.87
C ARG A 122 10.94 -7.43 -0.22
N PHE A 123 10.82 -8.37 -1.13
CA PHE A 123 11.59 -8.41 -2.36
C PHE A 123 10.71 -8.02 -3.54
N ARG A 124 11.27 -7.29 -4.47
CA ARG A 124 10.60 -6.91 -5.73
C ARG A 124 11.51 -7.01 -6.92
N THR A 125 10.93 -7.39 -8.06
CA THR A 125 11.53 -7.27 -9.38
C THR A 125 10.47 -6.95 -10.42
N GLY A 126 10.88 -6.45 -11.60
CA GLY A 126 10.00 -6.16 -12.72
C GLY A 126 10.75 -5.53 -13.88
N ASN A 127 10.10 -5.52 -15.04
CA ASN A 127 10.68 -5.07 -16.31
C ASN A 127 10.01 -3.80 -16.88
N PHE A 128 9.34 -3.02 -16.05
CA PHE A 128 8.69 -1.79 -16.53
C PHE A 128 9.70 -0.78 -17.03
N SER A 129 9.39 -0.17 -18.17
CA SER A 129 10.10 0.93 -18.80
C SER A 129 9.12 1.78 -19.62
N GLY A 130 9.57 2.95 -20.08
CA GLY A 130 8.74 3.84 -20.89
C GLY A 130 7.53 4.41 -20.13
N ASN A 131 6.40 4.56 -20.84
CA ASN A 131 5.22 5.26 -20.34
C ASN A 131 4.68 4.76 -18.99
N PHE A 132 4.53 3.45 -18.79
CA PHE A 132 4.01 2.90 -17.52
C PHE A 132 5.02 2.96 -16.35
N SER A 133 6.26 3.36 -16.62
CA SER A 133 7.25 3.71 -15.60
C SER A 133 7.31 5.21 -15.28
N GLY A 134 6.52 6.03 -15.97
CA GLY A 134 6.50 7.48 -15.84
C GLY A 134 7.53 8.20 -16.72
N ASP A 135 8.01 7.59 -17.80
CA ASP A 135 8.85 8.22 -18.81
C ASP A 135 8.12 8.24 -20.16
N PRO A 136 7.99 9.39 -20.81
CA PRO A 136 8.49 10.71 -20.42
C PRO A 136 7.54 11.50 -19.49
N ILE A 137 6.35 11.00 -19.18
CA ILE A 137 5.34 11.71 -18.38
C ILE A 137 5.22 11.08 -17.00
N GLY A 138 5.67 11.79 -15.95
CA GLY A 138 5.71 11.29 -14.58
C GLY A 138 4.39 10.74 -14.05
N LEU A 139 3.26 11.30 -14.50
CA LEU A 139 1.91 10.90 -14.07
C LEU A 139 1.41 9.59 -14.70
N THR A 140 2.00 9.08 -15.80
CA THR A 140 1.65 7.77 -16.36
C THR A 140 2.23 6.58 -15.59
N HIS A 141 3.02 6.86 -14.55
CA HIS A 141 3.60 5.83 -13.69
C HIS A 141 2.50 5.03 -12.98
N LEU A 142 2.44 3.72 -13.24
CA LEU A 142 1.50 2.84 -12.54
C LEU A 142 1.99 2.50 -11.13
N GLU A 143 1.09 2.29 -10.19
CA GLU A 143 1.46 1.86 -8.83
C GLU A 143 2.17 0.50 -8.84
N ASP A 144 1.74 -0.39 -9.70
CA ASP A 144 2.31 -1.73 -9.80
C ASP A 144 3.60 -1.78 -10.65
N SER A 145 4.06 -0.66 -11.23
CA SER A 145 5.30 -0.67 -11.99
C SER A 145 6.54 -0.82 -11.11
N ASN A 146 7.46 -1.65 -11.57
CA ASN A 146 8.78 -1.81 -10.96
C ASN A 146 9.85 -1.72 -12.06
N ILE A 147 10.82 -0.84 -11.87
CA ILE A 147 11.81 -0.44 -12.87
C ILE A 147 13.21 -0.98 -12.57
N ASN A 148 13.33 -2.11 -11.84
CA ASN A 148 14.66 -2.65 -11.46
C ASN A 148 15.36 -3.40 -12.59
N GLY A 149 14.78 -3.55 -13.79
CA GLY A 149 15.41 -4.24 -14.92
C GLY A 149 15.67 -5.72 -14.61
N ASP A 150 14.63 -6.44 -14.16
CA ASP A 150 14.63 -7.87 -13.82
C ASP A 150 15.54 -8.27 -12.63
N VAL A 151 16.11 -7.30 -11.90
CA VAL A 151 16.93 -7.57 -10.73
C VAL A 151 16.08 -7.66 -9.47
N LEU A 152 16.13 -8.79 -8.76
CA LEU A 152 15.46 -8.95 -7.47
C LEU A 152 16.18 -8.14 -6.39
N LYS A 153 15.48 -7.20 -5.76
CA LYS A 153 16.03 -6.31 -4.73
C LYS A 153 15.20 -6.34 -3.46
N VAL A 154 15.87 -6.15 -2.32
CA VAL A 154 15.19 -5.84 -1.05
C VAL A 154 14.54 -4.47 -1.19
N ASP A 155 13.24 -4.44 -1.22
CA ASP A 155 12.45 -3.22 -1.37
C ASP A 155 12.07 -2.61 -0.02
N LYS A 156 11.76 -3.47 0.96
CA LYS A 156 11.46 -3.07 2.35
C LYS A 156 12.11 -4.03 3.33
N LEU A 157 12.53 -3.47 4.47
CA LEU A 157 13.04 -4.22 5.62
C LEU A 157 12.87 -3.40 6.88
N TRP A 158 12.00 -3.84 7.79
CA TRP A 158 11.82 -3.21 9.11
C TRP A 158 11.36 -4.22 10.14
N TYR A 159 11.59 -3.88 11.40
CA TYR A 159 11.04 -4.58 12.54
C TYR A 159 9.99 -3.71 13.23
N GLN A 160 8.88 -4.31 13.61
CA GLN A 160 7.83 -3.65 14.38
C GLN A 160 7.40 -4.52 15.57
N PHE A 161 7.11 -3.88 16.69
CA PHE A 161 6.67 -4.55 17.89
C PHE A 161 5.63 -3.74 18.65
N PRO A 162 4.66 -4.41 19.30
CA PRO A 162 3.61 -3.74 20.06
C PRO A 162 4.15 -3.17 21.37
N VAL A 163 3.61 -2.00 21.76
CA VAL A 163 3.84 -1.37 23.06
C VAL A 163 2.51 -1.03 23.70
N GLY A 164 2.45 -1.11 25.02
CA GLY A 164 1.25 -0.85 25.81
C GLY A 164 0.69 -2.10 26.48
N ASN A 165 -0.37 -1.93 27.28
CA ASN A 165 -0.90 -3.04 28.04
C ASN A 165 -2.02 -3.75 27.25
N SER A 166 -2.12 -5.06 27.41
CA SER A 166 -3.03 -5.96 26.69
C SER A 166 -4.54 -5.68 26.85
N LYS A 167 -4.93 -4.69 27.66
CA LYS A 167 -6.33 -4.37 27.96
C LYS A 167 -6.92 -3.21 27.16
N GLY A 168 -6.30 -2.80 26.02
CA GLY A 168 -7.00 -1.98 25.03
C GLY A 168 -6.38 -0.68 24.56
N ALA A 169 -5.26 -0.23 25.07
CA ALA A 169 -4.46 0.80 24.41
C ALA A 169 -3.39 0.09 23.57
N ASN A 170 -3.38 0.37 22.27
CA ASN A 170 -2.49 -0.30 21.33
C ASN A 170 -1.53 0.72 20.74
N GLY A 171 -0.26 0.53 20.99
CA GLY A 171 0.83 1.21 20.33
C GLY A 171 1.66 0.21 19.52
N MET A 172 2.39 0.71 18.53
CA MET A 172 3.36 -0.02 17.73
C MET A 172 4.58 0.86 17.51
N ILE A 173 5.74 0.28 17.62
CA ILE A 173 7.02 0.93 17.27
C ILE A 173 7.58 0.24 16.03
N PHE A 174 8.19 1.02 15.15
CA PHE A 174 8.81 0.60 13.89
C PHE A 174 10.23 1.10 13.83
N VAL A 175 11.14 0.27 13.35
CA VAL A 175 12.53 0.65 13.07
C VAL A 175 13.06 -0.20 11.92
N GLY A 176 13.79 0.40 10.99
CA GLY A 176 14.40 -0.38 9.92
C GLY A 176 15.24 0.43 8.94
N PRO A 177 16.15 -0.24 8.22
CA PRO A 177 17.00 0.39 7.22
C PRO A 177 16.26 0.72 5.91
N ARG A 178 15.07 0.11 5.66
CA ARG A 178 14.23 0.36 4.48
C ARG A 178 12.75 0.37 4.83
N THR A 179 12.36 1.42 5.54
CA THR A 179 10.95 1.68 5.92
C THR A 179 10.25 2.55 4.87
N GLU A 180 8.98 2.79 5.06
CA GLU A 180 8.22 3.81 4.33
C GLU A 180 7.24 4.48 5.30
N GLY A 181 7.22 5.81 5.33
CA GLY A 181 6.43 6.59 6.29
C GLY A 181 4.95 6.22 6.31
N TYR A 182 4.38 5.90 5.15
CA TYR A 182 2.99 5.48 5.01
C TYR A 182 2.64 4.18 5.77
N TYR A 183 3.56 3.22 5.87
CA TYR A 183 3.31 1.96 6.60
C TYR A 183 3.34 2.12 8.12
N MET A 184 3.90 3.22 8.61
CA MET A 184 3.99 3.54 10.04
C MET A 184 2.81 4.39 10.55
N LEU A 185 1.74 4.54 9.73
CA LEU A 185 0.54 5.27 10.14
C LEU A 185 -0.40 4.40 10.97
N ALA A 186 -0.98 4.98 11.99
CA ALA A 186 -2.00 4.33 12.81
C ALA A 186 -3.27 4.03 12.03
N SER A 187 -3.58 4.84 11.02
CA SER A 187 -4.84 4.78 10.30
C SER A 187 -4.65 5.18 8.84
N GLN A 188 -5.34 4.48 7.95
CA GLN A 188 -5.32 4.82 6.52
C GLN A 188 -6.08 6.12 6.29
N PRO A 189 -5.54 7.08 5.55
CA PRO A 189 -6.20 8.36 5.33
C PRO A 189 -7.42 8.28 4.41
N THR A 190 -7.46 7.33 3.48
CA THR A 190 -8.56 7.09 2.54
C THR A 190 -8.78 5.59 2.35
N LEU A 191 -9.96 5.18 1.91
CA LEU A 191 -10.26 3.81 1.48
C LEU A 191 -9.83 3.58 0.03
N TYR A 192 -10.11 4.55 -0.86
CA TYR A 192 -9.75 4.46 -2.26
C TYR A 192 -8.26 4.14 -2.43
N GLY A 193 -8.00 3.15 -3.26
CA GLY A 193 -6.64 2.75 -3.56
C GLY A 193 -5.98 1.88 -2.48
N ASN A 194 -6.73 1.25 -1.58
CA ASN A 194 -6.19 0.23 -0.66
C ASN A 194 -5.86 -1.07 -1.41
N GLY A 195 -4.94 -0.95 -2.39
CA GLY A 195 -4.38 -2.07 -3.14
C GLY A 195 -4.88 -2.26 -4.57
N ASN A 196 -5.72 -1.37 -5.10
CA ASN A 196 -6.32 -1.54 -6.43
C ASN A 196 -6.23 -0.35 -7.38
N PHE A 197 -5.73 0.83 -6.99
CA PHE A 197 -5.57 1.95 -7.92
C PHE A 197 -4.53 1.65 -9.01
N ILE A 198 -4.65 2.36 -10.12
CA ILE A 198 -3.82 2.18 -11.32
C ILE A 198 -2.67 3.16 -11.32
N LEU A 199 -2.97 4.46 -11.25
CA LEU A 199 -1.96 5.50 -11.29
C LEU A 199 -1.29 5.68 -9.92
N LYS A 200 0.03 5.70 -9.89
CA LYS A 200 0.83 5.89 -8.66
C LYS A 200 0.61 7.24 -7.99
N GLU A 201 0.16 8.22 -8.75
CA GLU A 201 -0.17 9.53 -8.23
C GLU A 201 -1.24 9.44 -7.12
N LEU A 202 -2.28 8.64 -7.33
CA LEU A 202 -3.39 8.49 -6.38
C LEU A 202 -2.97 7.84 -5.05
N LYS A 203 -1.80 7.17 -5.00
CA LYS A 203 -1.19 6.70 -3.75
C LYS A 203 -0.89 7.85 -2.79
N GLY A 204 -0.68 9.05 -3.29
CA GLY A 204 -0.52 10.28 -2.51
C GLY A 204 -1.77 10.67 -1.72
N ARG A 205 -2.92 10.05 -1.97
CA ARG A 205 -4.19 10.29 -1.27
C ARG A 205 -4.65 11.75 -1.33
N GLY A 206 -4.31 12.46 -2.42
CA GLY A 206 -4.56 13.89 -2.58
C GLY A 206 -3.73 14.76 -1.63
N ALA A 207 -2.62 14.22 -1.10
CA ALA A 207 -1.69 14.89 -0.20
C ALA A 207 -0.29 14.26 -0.30
N SER A 208 0.27 14.20 -1.51
CA SER A 208 1.56 13.56 -1.82
C SER A 208 2.73 14.17 -1.07
N GLY A 209 2.67 15.45 -0.73
CA GLY A 209 3.65 16.10 0.12
C GLY A 209 3.77 15.43 1.49
N VAL A 210 2.65 14.92 2.02
CA VAL A 210 2.62 14.16 3.28
C VAL A 210 2.82 12.66 3.01
N TYR A 211 1.96 12.02 2.21
CA TYR A 211 1.89 10.57 2.08
C TYR A 211 2.70 10.00 0.89
N GLY A 212 3.17 10.87 0.00
CA GLY A 212 3.99 10.47 -1.13
C GLY A 212 5.36 9.95 -0.70
N ASN A 213 5.95 9.18 -1.59
CA ASN A 213 7.23 8.45 -1.47
C ASN A 213 8.23 8.98 -0.43
N SER A 214 8.29 8.35 0.74
CA SER A 214 9.41 8.48 1.65
C SER A 214 9.86 7.08 2.08
N SER A 215 10.75 6.48 1.28
CA SER A 215 11.33 5.16 1.58
C SER A 215 12.81 5.31 1.89
N GLY A 216 13.25 4.72 2.99
CA GLY A 216 14.64 4.77 3.42
C GLY A 216 14.81 4.25 4.84
N ALA A 217 15.97 4.55 5.44
CA ALA A 217 16.17 4.23 6.84
C ALA A 217 15.29 5.12 7.72
N GLY A 218 14.66 4.52 8.72
CA GLY A 218 13.73 5.29 9.54
C GLY A 218 13.13 4.53 10.70
N PHE A 219 12.32 5.25 11.46
CA PHE A 219 11.60 4.76 12.62
C PHE A 219 10.31 5.53 12.79
N GLY A 220 9.40 4.96 13.56
CA GLY A 220 8.13 5.59 13.86
C GLY A 220 7.36 4.85 14.94
N ALA A 221 6.30 5.49 15.36
CA ALA A 221 5.37 4.90 16.31
C ALA A 221 3.96 5.37 16.05
N TRP A 222 3.00 4.56 16.44
CA TRP A 222 1.62 4.99 16.52
C TRP A 222 0.97 4.50 17.81
N TRP A 223 -0.09 5.23 18.17
CA TRP A 223 -0.93 4.93 19.30
C TRP A 223 -2.41 5.06 18.95
N ARG A 224 -3.24 4.17 19.49
CA ARG A 224 -4.69 4.16 19.29
C ARG A 224 -5.39 4.06 20.66
N THR A 225 -6.43 4.87 20.86
CA THR A 225 -7.30 4.73 22.02
C THR A 225 -8.20 3.49 21.90
N LYS A 226 -8.86 3.11 22.98
CA LYS A 226 -9.96 2.15 22.92
C LYS A 226 -11.07 2.69 22.01
N LYS A 227 -11.78 1.77 21.33
CA LYS A 227 -13.00 2.13 20.62
C LYS A 227 -14.10 2.55 21.61
N ASN A 228 -14.86 3.59 21.29
CA ASN A 228 -16.06 3.94 22.03
C ASN A 228 -17.24 3.01 21.65
N SER A 229 -18.42 3.22 22.22
CA SER A 229 -19.63 2.43 21.95
C SER A 229 -20.06 2.43 20.47
N ALA A 230 -19.74 3.48 19.72
CA ALA A 230 -19.98 3.59 18.28
C ALA A 230 -18.88 2.97 17.42
N GLY A 231 -17.86 2.34 18.02
CA GLY A 231 -16.75 1.72 17.31
C GLY A 231 -15.66 2.68 16.85
N ASN A 232 -15.75 3.98 17.19
CA ASN A 232 -14.80 5.01 16.80
C ASN A 232 -13.67 5.14 17.84
N ARG A 233 -12.51 5.60 17.41
CA ARG A 233 -11.32 5.84 18.25
C ARG A 233 -10.48 6.98 17.72
N PHE A 234 -9.68 7.56 18.59
CA PHE A 234 -8.57 8.43 18.21
C PHE A 234 -7.31 7.59 17.89
N SER A 235 -6.53 8.09 16.96
CA SER A 235 -5.19 7.58 16.69
C SER A 235 -4.24 8.72 16.40
N ILE A 236 -2.98 8.50 16.80
CA ILE A 236 -1.84 9.37 16.47
C ILE A 236 -0.71 8.50 15.94
N SER A 237 -0.02 8.97 14.95
CA SER A 237 1.23 8.37 14.46
C SER A 237 2.25 9.45 14.16
N SER A 238 3.52 9.10 14.37
CA SER A 238 4.64 9.95 14.03
C SER A 238 5.80 9.10 13.53
N ASN A 239 6.46 9.54 12.46
CA ASN A 239 7.58 8.81 11.89
C ASN A 239 8.58 9.74 11.20
N TYR A 240 9.82 9.24 11.10
CA TYR A 240 10.94 9.85 10.39
C TYR A 240 11.50 8.84 9.41
N VAL A 241 11.74 9.28 8.17
CA VAL A 241 12.38 8.48 7.13
C VAL A 241 13.40 9.32 6.38
N ALA A 242 14.64 8.84 6.29
CA ALA A 242 15.73 9.42 5.52
C ALA A 242 15.98 8.58 4.26
N GLN A 243 15.79 9.17 3.06
CA GLN A 243 15.95 8.46 1.78
C GLN A 243 17.41 8.03 1.57
N ASN A 244 18.37 8.85 1.98
CA ASN A 244 19.81 8.58 1.94
C ASN A 244 20.36 8.11 3.30
N GLY A 245 19.50 7.61 4.19
CA GLY A 245 19.88 7.26 5.56
C GLY A 245 20.87 6.09 5.70
N SER A 246 21.11 5.34 4.62
CA SER A 246 22.10 4.25 4.57
C SER A 246 23.45 4.67 4.01
N ASN A 247 23.60 5.91 3.54
CA ASN A 247 24.82 6.41 2.94
C ASN A 247 25.66 7.13 4.01
N SER A 248 26.96 6.97 3.97
CA SER A 248 27.90 7.63 4.88
C SER A 248 28.74 8.72 4.19
N GLY A 249 28.42 9.02 2.94
CA GLY A 249 29.13 9.99 2.12
C GLY A 249 28.59 11.41 2.27
N GLU A 250 29.09 12.27 1.40
CA GLU A 250 28.62 13.63 1.18
C GLU A 250 28.02 13.74 -0.21
N ASP A 251 26.80 14.27 -0.30
CA ASP A 251 26.21 14.69 -1.57
C ASP A 251 26.74 16.10 -1.89
N ALA A 252 27.42 16.26 -3.02
CA ALA A 252 28.02 17.55 -3.42
C ALA A 252 26.99 18.70 -3.49
N THR A 253 25.71 18.39 -3.60
CA THR A 253 24.63 19.38 -3.71
C THR A 253 23.95 19.63 -2.38
N TYR A 254 23.77 18.58 -1.55
CA TYR A 254 22.92 18.62 -0.35
C TYR A 254 23.71 18.44 0.96
N GLY A 255 25.00 18.16 0.91
CA GLY A 255 25.88 17.95 2.08
C GLY A 255 25.81 16.53 2.63
N ASP A 256 26.23 16.36 3.88
CA ASP A 256 26.37 15.05 4.53
C ASP A 256 25.07 14.24 4.48
N GLU A 257 25.16 13.01 4.02
CA GLU A 257 24.08 12.02 3.97
C GLU A 257 23.90 11.30 5.32
N GLY A 258 23.21 10.20 5.37
CA GLY A 258 22.95 9.44 6.57
C GLY A 258 21.69 9.90 7.31
N LEU A 259 21.60 9.61 8.61
CA LEU A 259 20.46 10.00 9.45
C LEU A 259 20.68 11.38 10.07
N PHE A 260 19.65 12.22 10.08
CA PHE A 260 19.61 13.54 10.75
C PHE A 260 20.56 14.61 10.18
N ASN A 261 21.16 14.37 9.05
CA ASN A 261 22.04 15.30 8.36
C ASN A 261 21.30 16.09 7.26
N GLN A 262 21.92 17.14 6.73
CA GLN A 262 21.33 17.98 5.70
C GLN A 262 21.05 17.21 4.40
N GLY A 263 21.97 16.35 3.96
CA GLY A 263 21.84 15.49 2.78
C GLY A 263 21.03 14.22 2.99
N SER A 264 20.40 14.03 4.16
CA SER A 264 19.59 12.84 4.46
C SER A 264 18.39 12.66 3.54
N LYS A 265 17.91 13.73 2.88
CA LYS A 265 16.67 13.74 2.08
C LYS A 265 15.50 13.16 2.88
N SER A 266 15.26 13.76 4.04
CA SER A 266 14.39 13.20 5.08
C SER A 266 12.98 13.79 5.05
N LYS A 267 12.04 13.00 5.57
CA LYS A 267 10.66 13.40 5.83
C LYS A 267 10.24 12.97 7.24
N PHE A 268 9.64 13.90 7.97
CA PHE A 268 8.98 13.67 9.23
C PHE A 268 7.48 13.84 9.05
N ILE A 269 6.67 12.88 9.50
CA ILE A 269 5.20 12.89 9.36
C ILE A 269 4.57 12.71 10.73
N THR A 270 3.55 13.52 11.04
CA THR A 270 2.65 13.28 12.18
C THR A 270 1.21 13.32 11.69
N GLN A 271 0.43 12.27 12.00
CA GLN A 271 -0.99 12.17 11.65
C GLN A 271 -1.85 12.03 12.90
N LEU A 272 -2.96 12.71 12.91
CA LEU A 272 -4.07 12.54 13.84
C LEU A 272 -5.29 12.04 13.07
N ALA A 273 -5.99 11.03 13.59
CA ALA A 273 -7.23 10.56 12.99
C ALA A 273 -8.27 10.21 14.04
N TYR A 274 -9.54 10.41 13.68
CA TYR A 274 -10.68 10.00 14.47
C TYR A 274 -11.74 9.34 13.59
N GLY A 275 -12.23 8.21 14.01
CA GLY A 275 -13.26 7.46 13.31
C GLY A 275 -13.21 5.97 13.57
N GLY A 276 -13.88 5.23 12.72
CA GLY A 276 -14.01 3.78 12.76
C GLY A 276 -13.94 3.14 11.38
N SER A 277 -14.60 2.01 11.22
CA SER A 277 -14.59 1.29 9.94
C SER A 277 -15.47 1.95 8.88
N GLN A 278 -16.56 2.63 9.27
CA GLN A 278 -17.50 3.20 8.32
C GLN A 278 -17.15 4.63 7.87
N TRP A 279 -16.47 5.38 8.69
CA TRP A 279 -16.04 6.74 8.37
C TRP A 279 -14.83 7.12 9.23
N GLN A 280 -14.05 8.00 8.70
CA GLN A 280 -12.90 8.58 9.40
C GLN A 280 -12.61 9.95 8.84
N VAL A 281 -12.10 10.81 9.70
CA VAL A 281 -11.43 12.05 9.33
C VAL A 281 -10.00 12.02 9.87
N SER A 282 -9.06 12.57 9.11
CA SER A 282 -7.68 12.68 9.53
C SER A 282 -7.03 13.95 9.03
N THR A 283 -6.08 14.44 9.78
CA THR A 283 -5.16 15.51 9.38
C THR A 283 -3.73 15.04 9.62
N ALA A 284 -2.81 15.45 8.75
CA ALA A 284 -1.42 15.16 8.95
C ALA A 284 -0.53 16.32 8.51
N TYR A 285 0.54 16.51 9.24
CA TYR A 285 1.60 17.46 8.92
C TYR A 285 2.87 16.68 8.54
N ALA A 286 3.57 17.17 7.52
CA ALA A 286 4.90 16.67 7.21
C ALA A 286 5.89 17.83 7.03
N TRP A 287 7.11 17.59 7.52
CA TRP A 287 8.28 18.40 7.21
C TRP A 287 9.19 17.57 6.31
N THR A 288 9.72 18.20 5.24
CA THR A 288 10.54 17.54 4.23
C THR A 288 11.78 18.38 3.98
N SER A 289 12.98 17.76 4.05
CA SER A 289 14.26 18.43 3.83
C SER A 289 14.61 18.57 2.35
N ALA A 290 15.64 19.33 2.06
CA ALA A 290 16.23 19.51 0.72
C ALA A 290 16.52 18.15 0.04
N GLY A 291 16.36 18.10 -1.27
CA GLY A 291 16.59 16.92 -2.10
C GLY A 291 15.55 15.79 -1.97
N ALA A 292 14.70 15.82 -0.95
CA ALA A 292 13.69 14.78 -0.76
C ALA A 292 12.54 14.90 -1.76
N THR A 293 11.99 13.75 -2.17
CA THR A 293 10.89 13.70 -3.13
C THR A 293 9.55 14.03 -2.48
N MET A 294 8.69 14.77 -3.22
CA MET A 294 7.37 15.21 -2.73
C MET A 294 6.21 14.30 -3.17
N GLY A 295 6.42 13.44 -4.15
CA GLY A 295 5.38 12.60 -4.75
C GLY A 295 5.23 12.81 -6.24
N LYS A 296 4.07 12.50 -6.80
CA LYS A 296 3.76 12.65 -8.22
C LYS A 296 2.90 13.89 -8.45
N GLY A 297 3.12 14.56 -9.57
CA GLY A 297 2.40 15.79 -9.92
C GLY A 297 2.75 16.25 -11.32
N THR A 298 2.39 17.48 -11.66
CA THR A 298 2.84 18.18 -12.86
C THR A 298 4.36 18.27 -12.91
N PHE A 299 4.91 18.66 -14.05
CA PHE A 299 6.36 18.74 -14.23
C PHE A 299 7.04 19.60 -13.15
N TYR A 300 6.51 20.77 -12.86
CA TYR A 300 7.04 21.64 -11.81
C TYR A 300 6.56 21.25 -10.41
N GLY A 301 5.29 20.79 -10.29
CA GLY A 301 4.70 20.41 -9.01
C GLY A 301 5.43 19.25 -8.32
N SER A 302 5.92 18.27 -9.09
CA SER A 302 6.53 17.03 -8.57
C SER A 302 8.05 17.07 -8.36
N LYS A 303 8.71 18.21 -8.62
CA LYS A 303 10.15 18.32 -8.39
C LYS A 303 10.51 18.05 -6.91
N PRO A 304 11.66 17.46 -6.62
CA PRO A 304 12.18 17.36 -5.25
C PRO A 304 12.26 18.74 -4.57
N VAL A 305 12.35 18.75 -3.27
CA VAL A 305 12.63 19.99 -2.50
C VAL A 305 14.00 20.52 -2.93
N GLY A 306 14.08 21.80 -3.27
CA GLY A 306 15.29 22.42 -3.81
C GLY A 306 16.45 22.47 -2.79
N VAL A 307 17.61 22.91 -3.26
CA VAL A 307 18.81 23.11 -2.42
C VAL A 307 18.53 24.21 -1.39
N ASP A 308 18.95 23.99 -0.15
CA ASP A 308 18.73 24.90 0.99
C ASP A 308 17.25 25.25 1.25
N GLN A 309 16.35 24.40 0.75
CA GLN A 309 14.92 24.49 0.98
C GLN A 309 14.42 23.48 1.98
N THR A 310 13.26 23.78 2.54
CA THR A 310 12.39 22.83 3.24
C THR A 310 10.97 22.94 2.73
N ALA A 311 10.19 21.89 2.87
CA ALA A 311 8.76 21.93 2.62
C ALA A 311 7.99 21.56 3.88
N SER A 312 6.96 22.37 4.18
CA SER A 312 5.93 22.09 5.17
C SER A 312 4.68 21.68 4.43
N SER A 313 4.09 20.55 4.78
CA SER A 313 2.93 19.99 4.10
C SER A 313 1.81 19.69 5.07
N LEU A 314 0.56 20.01 4.69
CA LEU A 314 -0.65 19.70 5.44
C LEU A 314 -1.55 18.82 4.58
N ALA A 315 -2.09 17.77 5.18
CA ALA A 315 -3.08 16.87 4.59
C ALA A 315 -4.39 16.93 5.38
N LEU A 316 -5.50 16.92 4.66
CA LEU A 316 -6.85 16.71 5.20
C LEU A 316 -7.48 15.56 4.43
N ASN A 317 -7.92 14.51 5.12
CA ASN A 317 -8.53 13.36 4.48
C ASN A 317 -9.78 12.91 5.24
N ALA A 318 -10.71 12.37 4.48
CA ALA A 318 -11.90 11.74 5.01
C ALA A 318 -12.32 10.56 4.13
N PHE A 319 -12.98 9.60 4.73
CA PHE A 319 -13.69 8.58 3.99
C PHE A 319 -15.01 8.21 4.68
N TRP A 320 -15.88 7.69 3.86
CA TRP A 320 -17.12 7.06 4.30
C TRP A 320 -17.40 5.81 3.44
N GLN A 321 -17.95 4.76 4.06
CA GLN A 321 -18.42 3.58 3.34
C GLN A 321 -19.78 3.11 3.88
N PRO A 322 -20.65 2.56 3.03
CA PRO A 322 -21.93 1.99 3.47
C PRO A 322 -21.72 0.77 4.37
N LYS A 323 -22.72 0.46 5.19
CA LYS A 323 -22.70 -0.77 6.02
C LYS A 323 -22.74 -2.04 5.18
N GLN A 324 -23.42 -1.98 4.05
CA GLN A 324 -23.57 -3.07 3.10
C GLN A 324 -23.05 -2.61 1.75
N THR A 325 -22.27 -3.48 1.11
CA THR A 325 -21.79 -3.26 -0.25
C THR A 325 -22.94 -3.36 -1.26
N GLY A 326 -22.81 -2.71 -2.41
CA GLY A 326 -23.83 -2.69 -3.46
C GLY A 326 -23.69 -1.49 -4.39
N TRP A 327 -24.83 -0.87 -4.74
CA TRP A 327 -24.85 0.28 -5.65
C TRP A 327 -24.33 1.59 -5.07
N ILE A 328 -24.22 1.70 -3.75
CA ILE A 328 -23.70 2.87 -3.08
C ILE A 328 -22.20 2.67 -2.86
N PRO A 329 -21.33 3.51 -3.45
CA PRO A 329 -19.89 3.37 -3.29
C PRO A 329 -19.42 3.81 -1.91
N SER A 330 -18.24 3.35 -1.52
CA SER A 330 -17.43 4.09 -0.57
C SER A 330 -16.92 5.38 -1.21
N ILE A 331 -16.75 6.43 -0.41
CA ILE A 331 -16.27 7.74 -0.84
C ILE A 331 -15.02 8.08 -0.07
N SER A 332 -13.98 8.49 -0.77
CA SER A 332 -12.71 8.95 -0.21
C SER A 332 -12.38 10.34 -0.69
N LEU A 333 -11.97 11.20 0.22
CA LEU A 333 -11.60 12.59 -0.04
C LEU A 333 -10.18 12.83 0.48
N GLY A 334 -9.38 13.53 -0.29
CA GLY A 334 -8.05 13.97 0.08
C GLY A 334 -7.78 15.39 -0.40
N TYR A 335 -7.08 16.15 0.42
CA TYR A 335 -6.62 17.49 0.07
C TYR A 335 -5.27 17.75 0.71
N GLY A 336 -4.34 18.28 -0.06
CA GLY A 336 -2.98 18.57 0.35
C GLY A 336 -2.52 19.97 -0.08
N VAL A 337 -1.77 20.61 0.79
CA VAL A 337 -1.08 21.87 0.49
C VAL A 337 0.35 21.79 1.01
N ASN A 338 1.30 22.27 0.22
CA ASN A 338 2.72 22.25 0.53
C ASN A 338 3.26 23.66 0.37
N TRP A 339 4.01 24.13 1.36
CA TRP A 339 4.70 25.41 1.36
C TRP A 339 6.21 25.17 1.35
N PHE A 340 6.89 25.84 0.44
CA PHE A 340 8.34 25.79 0.30
C PHE A 340 8.97 27.05 0.87
N SER A 341 10.05 26.90 1.64
CA SER A 341 10.76 28.01 2.28
C SER A 341 12.27 27.78 2.25
N GLY A 342 13.01 28.88 2.26
CA GLY A 342 14.47 28.89 2.13
C GLY A 342 14.94 28.76 0.68
N GLY A 343 16.21 29.01 0.42
CA GLY A 343 16.89 28.83 -0.86
C GLY A 343 16.22 29.45 -2.08
N ASN A 344 16.55 28.96 -3.27
CA ASN A 344 15.83 29.28 -4.50
C ASN A 344 14.67 28.31 -4.68
N THR A 345 13.42 28.78 -4.59
CA THR A 345 12.21 27.97 -4.72
C THR A 345 11.97 27.45 -6.14
N GLU A 346 12.88 27.70 -7.08
CA GLU A 346 12.74 27.33 -8.49
C GLU A 346 11.37 27.75 -9.08
N GLY A 347 10.86 28.87 -8.61
CA GLY A 347 9.55 29.40 -9.03
C GLY A 347 8.33 28.70 -8.40
N ARG A 348 8.53 27.95 -7.32
CA ARG A 348 7.52 27.16 -6.64
C ARG A 348 7.49 27.50 -5.14
N ASP A 349 6.58 28.37 -4.71
CA ASP A 349 6.39 28.73 -3.30
C ASP A 349 5.32 27.88 -2.63
N GLN A 350 4.31 27.44 -3.39
CA GLN A 350 3.25 26.60 -2.90
C GLN A 350 2.78 25.63 -3.97
N THR A 351 2.45 24.41 -3.55
CA THR A 351 1.72 23.44 -4.39
C THR A 351 0.49 22.95 -3.67
N MET A 352 -0.51 22.53 -4.42
CA MET A 352 -1.74 21.92 -3.93
C MET A 352 -2.01 20.62 -4.68
N GLU A 353 -2.88 19.80 -4.12
CA GLU A 353 -3.36 18.57 -4.72
C GLU A 353 -4.67 18.13 -4.04
N TRP A 354 -5.48 17.33 -4.72
CA TRP A 354 -6.70 16.77 -4.16
C TRP A 354 -7.05 15.44 -4.82
N LEU A 355 -7.90 14.66 -4.13
CA LEU A 355 -8.40 13.36 -4.57
C LEU A 355 -9.87 13.22 -4.18
N VAL A 356 -10.67 12.72 -5.12
CA VAL A 356 -12.00 12.14 -4.87
C VAL A 356 -11.99 10.71 -5.44
N GLY A 357 -12.26 9.73 -4.60
CA GLY A 357 -12.28 8.32 -4.98
C GLY A 357 -13.60 7.66 -4.63
N PHE A 358 -14.09 6.81 -5.52
CA PHE A 358 -15.29 5.99 -5.35
C PHE A 358 -14.93 4.53 -5.58
N GLU A 359 -15.33 3.65 -4.67
CA GLU A 359 -15.19 2.19 -4.85
C GLU A 359 -16.52 1.50 -4.54
N TRP A 360 -16.93 0.61 -5.44
CA TRP A 360 -18.09 -0.26 -5.29
C TRP A 360 -17.59 -1.69 -5.09
N ASP A 361 -17.61 -2.14 -3.85
CA ASP A 361 -17.23 -3.52 -3.53
C ASP A 361 -18.37 -4.49 -3.81
N ASN A 362 -18.03 -5.71 -4.24
CA ASN A 362 -18.94 -6.80 -4.56
C ASN A 362 -19.95 -6.45 -5.68
N ILE A 363 -19.58 -5.53 -6.58
CA ILE A 363 -20.43 -5.13 -7.71
C ILE A 363 -20.56 -6.28 -8.74
N GLY A 364 -21.78 -6.77 -8.94
CA GLY A 364 -22.10 -7.85 -9.86
C GLY A 364 -21.76 -9.26 -9.36
N LYS A 365 -20.69 -9.44 -8.58
CA LYS A 365 -20.26 -10.72 -7.97
C LYS A 365 -19.38 -10.41 -6.76
N ASP A 366 -19.46 -11.29 -5.75
CA ASP A 366 -18.59 -11.22 -4.57
C ASP A 366 -17.11 -11.24 -4.97
N GLY A 367 -16.33 -10.33 -4.38
CA GLY A 367 -14.92 -10.14 -4.65
C GLY A 367 -14.61 -9.20 -5.81
N ASN A 368 -15.59 -8.84 -6.66
CA ASN A 368 -15.40 -7.83 -7.70
C ASN A 368 -15.41 -6.42 -7.10
N THR A 369 -14.66 -5.51 -7.70
CA THR A 369 -14.62 -4.10 -7.27
C THR A 369 -14.55 -3.20 -8.49
N LEU A 370 -15.36 -2.15 -8.51
CA LEU A 370 -15.28 -1.06 -9.48
C LEU A 370 -14.69 0.15 -8.77
N GLY A 371 -13.71 0.81 -9.37
CA GLY A 371 -13.10 2.02 -8.83
C GLY A 371 -13.10 3.15 -9.83
N LEU A 372 -13.41 4.35 -9.34
CA LEU A 372 -13.31 5.62 -10.06
C LEU A 372 -12.51 6.60 -9.20
N GLY A 373 -11.32 7.00 -9.66
CA GLY A 373 -10.49 8.01 -9.04
C GLY A 373 -10.43 9.28 -9.88
N ILE A 374 -10.58 10.43 -9.24
CA ILE A 374 -10.45 11.75 -9.85
C ILE A 374 -9.52 12.56 -8.96
N SER A 375 -8.47 13.13 -9.52
CA SER A 375 -7.51 13.93 -8.75
C SER A 375 -7.01 15.13 -9.53
N GLY A 376 -6.70 16.21 -8.80
CA GLY A 376 -5.76 17.23 -9.24
C GLY A 376 -4.38 16.80 -8.75
N PRO A 377 -3.50 16.24 -9.60
CA PRO A 377 -2.14 15.90 -9.22
C PRO A 377 -1.41 17.12 -8.70
N GLN A 378 -0.44 16.96 -7.82
CA GLN A 378 0.29 18.08 -7.23
C GLN A 378 0.74 19.11 -8.29
N TRP A 379 0.26 20.36 -8.17
CA TRP A 379 0.54 21.46 -9.09
C TRP A 379 0.97 22.72 -8.34
N VAL A 380 1.69 23.62 -9.03
CA VAL A 380 2.12 24.91 -8.47
C VAL A 380 0.94 25.89 -8.39
N THR A 381 0.70 26.46 -7.21
CA THR A 381 -0.36 27.44 -6.95
C THR A 381 0.18 28.82 -6.62
N LYS A 382 1.44 28.91 -6.13
CA LYS A 382 2.15 30.17 -5.91
C LYS A 382 3.60 30.03 -6.33
N GLY A 383 4.15 31.09 -6.90
CA GLY A 383 5.48 31.16 -7.46
C GLY A 383 5.45 31.59 -8.92
N SER A 384 6.61 31.71 -9.57
CA SER A 384 6.72 32.12 -10.98
C SER A 384 6.23 31.07 -11.98
N GLN A 385 6.07 29.82 -11.56
CA GLN A 385 5.61 28.67 -12.38
C GLN A 385 4.12 28.35 -12.16
N ARG A 386 3.32 29.29 -11.71
CA ARG A 386 1.91 29.06 -11.34
C ARG A 386 0.93 29.06 -12.48
N ASP A 387 1.24 29.76 -13.58
CA ASP A 387 0.30 29.96 -14.66
C ASP A 387 0.12 28.65 -15.43
N ASN A 388 -1.13 28.19 -15.58
CA ASN A 388 -1.52 26.95 -16.25
C ASN A 388 -0.85 25.67 -15.73
N ASP A 389 -0.35 25.64 -14.48
CA ASP A 389 0.31 24.44 -13.97
C ASP A 389 -0.68 23.33 -13.56
N SER A 390 -1.95 23.62 -13.41
CA SER A 390 -2.97 22.63 -13.00
C SER A 390 -3.18 21.55 -14.07
N GLY A 391 -3.38 20.32 -13.59
CA GLY A 391 -3.75 19.16 -14.39
C GLY A 391 -4.90 18.38 -13.75
N LEU A 392 -5.45 17.42 -14.47
CA LEU A 392 -6.47 16.49 -13.98
C LEU A 392 -6.05 15.06 -14.32
N ALA A 393 -6.19 14.15 -13.35
CA ALA A 393 -6.06 12.72 -13.57
C ALA A 393 -7.38 12.03 -13.22
N VAL A 394 -7.82 11.15 -14.12
CA VAL A 394 -9.01 10.32 -13.92
C VAL A 394 -8.63 8.89 -14.22
N GLU A 395 -8.99 7.96 -13.36
CA GLU A 395 -8.86 6.53 -13.61
C GLU A 395 -10.16 5.80 -13.35
N LEU A 396 -10.47 4.82 -14.19
CA LEU A 396 -11.59 3.89 -14.03
C LEU A 396 -11.05 2.49 -14.22
N TRP A 397 -11.37 1.59 -13.29
CA TRP A 397 -10.95 0.20 -13.33
C TRP A 397 -12.02 -0.72 -12.76
N TYR A 398 -12.06 -1.95 -13.27
CA TYR A 398 -12.93 -2.99 -12.77
C TYR A 398 -12.14 -4.25 -12.46
N LYS A 399 -12.03 -4.60 -11.17
CA LYS A 399 -11.39 -5.84 -10.75
C LYS A 399 -12.41 -6.97 -10.80
N TYR A 400 -12.20 -7.91 -11.71
CA TYR A 400 -12.94 -9.17 -11.77
C TYR A 400 -12.17 -10.25 -11.04
N GLN A 401 -12.76 -10.79 -9.95
CA GLN A 401 -12.19 -11.88 -9.19
C GLN A 401 -12.52 -13.21 -9.86
N VAL A 402 -11.53 -13.84 -10.49
CA VAL A 402 -11.67 -15.10 -11.22
C VAL A 402 -11.72 -16.27 -10.21
N THR A 403 -10.72 -16.33 -9.33
CA THR A 403 -10.60 -17.25 -8.19
C THR A 403 -10.10 -16.46 -6.98
N ASP A 404 -9.98 -17.07 -5.81
CA ASP A 404 -9.42 -16.42 -4.61
C ASP A 404 -8.00 -15.87 -4.85
N ASN A 405 -7.26 -16.48 -5.77
CA ASN A 405 -5.86 -16.18 -6.05
C ASN A 405 -5.63 -15.41 -7.35
N ILE A 406 -6.63 -15.32 -8.24
CA ILE A 406 -6.48 -14.72 -9.58
C ILE A 406 -7.53 -13.64 -9.79
N SER A 407 -7.10 -12.46 -10.18
CA SER A 407 -7.99 -11.39 -10.64
C SER A 407 -7.52 -10.77 -11.95
N ILE A 408 -8.47 -10.28 -12.75
CA ILE A 408 -8.23 -9.54 -14.00
C ILE A 408 -8.84 -8.15 -13.84
N THR A 409 -8.07 -7.13 -14.17
CA THR A 409 -8.48 -5.73 -13.98
C THR A 409 -8.25 -4.94 -15.27
N PRO A 410 -9.24 -4.86 -16.17
CA PRO A 410 -9.23 -3.83 -17.20
C PRO A 410 -9.30 -2.45 -16.56
N ALA A 411 -8.55 -1.51 -17.12
CA ALA A 411 -8.51 -0.14 -16.65
C ALA A 411 -8.23 0.85 -17.78
N VAL A 412 -8.74 2.06 -17.62
CA VAL A 412 -8.48 3.21 -18.45
C VAL A 412 -8.18 4.41 -17.56
N PHE A 413 -7.25 5.26 -17.99
CA PHE A 413 -7.00 6.53 -17.33
C PHE A 413 -6.85 7.66 -18.36
N TYR A 414 -7.16 8.87 -17.93
CA TYR A 414 -6.97 10.08 -18.70
C TYR A 414 -6.25 11.13 -17.86
N LEU A 415 -5.24 11.74 -18.44
CA LEU A 415 -4.48 12.83 -17.86
C LEU A 415 -4.66 14.06 -18.75
N SER A 416 -5.31 15.09 -18.21
CA SER A 416 -5.38 16.40 -18.85
C SER A 416 -4.24 17.27 -18.30
N ASN A 417 -3.50 17.89 -19.19
CA ASN A 417 -2.37 18.76 -18.87
C ASN A 417 -1.38 18.15 -17.86
N PRO A 418 -0.87 16.91 -18.06
CA PRO A 418 -0.03 16.21 -17.08
C PRO A 418 1.33 16.87 -16.83
N LEU A 419 1.73 17.79 -17.71
CA LEU A 419 2.99 18.53 -17.61
C LEU A 419 2.79 19.92 -17.00
N GLY A 420 1.53 20.36 -16.82
CA GLY A 420 1.22 21.68 -16.32
C GLY A 420 1.81 22.77 -17.20
N ASN A 421 2.38 23.77 -16.57
CA ASN A 421 3.01 24.92 -17.22
C ASN A 421 4.24 24.60 -18.11
N ALA A 422 4.66 23.33 -18.16
CA ALA A 422 5.73 22.90 -19.07
C ALA A 422 5.23 22.49 -20.46
N THR A 423 3.94 22.66 -20.77
CA THR A 423 3.36 22.39 -22.10
C THR A 423 3.54 23.55 -23.07
N VAL A 424 3.44 23.23 -24.37
CA VAL A 424 3.32 24.20 -25.48
C VAL A 424 2.03 23.86 -26.22
N GLY A 425 0.95 24.61 -25.95
CA GLY A 425 -0.39 24.28 -26.41
C GLY A 425 -1.06 23.18 -25.58
N ASP A 426 -2.12 22.58 -26.10
CA ASP A 426 -2.87 21.54 -25.42
C ASP A 426 -2.09 20.22 -25.39
N PHE A 427 -2.12 19.54 -24.23
CA PHE A 427 -1.49 18.23 -24.12
C PHE A 427 -2.23 17.34 -23.12
N GLY A 428 -2.50 16.12 -23.51
CA GLY A 428 -3.12 15.11 -22.67
C GLY A 428 -2.58 13.71 -22.96
N THR A 429 -2.95 12.77 -22.14
CA THR A 429 -2.57 11.35 -22.27
C THR A 429 -3.75 10.47 -21.87
N ILE A 430 -4.11 9.54 -22.75
CA ILE A 430 -5.02 8.45 -22.41
C ILE A 430 -4.22 7.16 -22.30
N GLY A 431 -4.48 6.36 -21.27
CA GLY A 431 -3.89 5.03 -21.11
C GLY A 431 -4.97 3.98 -20.93
N TYR A 432 -4.72 2.82 -21.48
CA TYR A 432 -5.59 1.65 -21.34
C TYR A 432 -4.74 0.41 -21.10
N LEU A 433 -5.20 -0.44 -20.18
CA LEU A 433 -4.46 -1.61 -19.81
C LEU A 433 -5.36 -2.73 -19.27
N MET A 434 -4.83 -3.91 -19.26
CA MET A 434 -5.36 -5.06 -18.54
C MET A 434 -4.29 -5.60 -17.59
N LYS A 435 -4.60 -5.62 -16.31
CA LYS A 435 -3.75 -6.19 -15.27
C LYS A 435 -4.30 -7.54 -14.84
N THR A 436 -3.47 -8.58 -14.89
CA THR A 436 -3.75 -9.88 -14.28
C THR A 436 -2.89 -10.03 -13.04
N THR A 437 -3.53 -10.28 -11.90
CA THR A 437 -2.84 -10.44 -10.62
C THR A 437 -2.99 -11.87 -10.12
N PHE A 438 -1.86 -12.49 -9.77
CA PHE A 438 -1.76 -13.78 -9.09
C PHE A 438 -1.28 -13.55 -7.66
N ARG A 439 -1.93 -14.23 -6.69
CA ARG A 439 -1.52 -14.23 -5.27
C ARG A 439 -1.36 -15.67 -4.79
N PHE A 440 -0.32 -15.90 -4.00
CA PHE A 440 -0.01 -17.23 -3.43
C PHE A 440 0.74 -17.09 -2.11
#